data_bb498cfac982cd5ac97e39e92ec93da9
#
_entry.id   bb498cfac982cd5ac97e39e92ec93da9
#
_cell.length_a   1.000
_cell.length_b   1.000
_cell.length_c   1.000
_cell.angle_alpha   90.00
_cell.angle_beta   90.00
_cell.angle_gamma   90.00
#
_symmetry.space_group_name_H-M   'P 1'
#
loop_
_entity.id
_entity.type
_entity.pdbx_description
1 polymer ?
#
loop_
_entity_poly.entity_id
_entity_poly.type
_entity_poly.pdbx_seq_one_letter_code
_entity_poly.pdbx_strand_id
1 'polypeptide(L)' 'ASETGSASSQVLSAAQSLSSDSTRLKVEVSKFLNAVRAA' A
#
# COMPACT_ATOMS: atom_id res chain seq x y z
N ALA A 1 23.37 12.69 10.61
CA ALA A 1 22.76 13.01 11.89
C ALA A 1 21.63 12.02 12.19
N SER A 2 21.36 11.80 13.47
CA SER A 2 20.33 10.84 13.89
C SER A 2 18.92 11.27 13.45
N GLU A 3 18.67 12.57 13.39
CA GLU A 3 17.39 13.08 12.92
C GLU A 3 17.15 12.75 11.45
N THR A 4 18.18 12.89 10.62
CA THR A 4 18.08 12.54 9.20
C THR A 4 17.86 11.05 9.03
N GLY A 5 18.55 10.23 9.81
CA GLY A 5 18.39 8.79 9.78
C GLY A 5 16.99 8.37 10.22
N SER A 6 16.45 9.03 11.26
CA SER A 6 15.09 8.76 11.74
C SER A 6 14.04 9.16 10.71
N ALA A 7 14.22 10.33 10.08
CA ALA A 7 13.30 10.78 9.03
C ALA A 7 13.31 9.84 7.82
N SER A 8 14.49 9.39 7.40
CA SER A 8 14.63 8.44 6.30
C SER A 8 13.95 7.11 6.62
N SER A 9 14.09 6.64 7.86
CA SER A 9 13.45 5.41 8.32
C SER A 9 11.93 5.55 8.31
N GLN A 10 11.40 6.69 8.72
CA GLN A 10 9.97 6.96 8.70
C GLN A 10 9.43 7.02 7.28
N VAL A 11 10.17 7.66 6.37
CA VAL A 11 9.77 7.73 4.96
C VAL A 11 9.74 6.33 4.34
N LEU A 12 10.76 5.52 4.63
CA LEU A 12 10.80 4.16 4.12
C LEU A 12 9.63 3.34 4.65
N SER A 13 9.33 3.45 5.92
CA SER A 13 8.21 2.75 6.55
C SER A 13 6.89 3.19 5.94
N ALA A 14 6.70 4.49 5.71
CA ALA A 14 5.49 5.01 5.08
C ALA A 14 5.36 4.51 3.64
N ALA A 15 6.48 4.47 2.91
CA ALA A 15 6.49 3.97 1.54
C ALA A 15 6.12 2.49 1.47
N GLN A 16 6.62 1.70 2.42
CA GLN A 16 6.28 0.28 2.49
C GLN A 16 4.81 0.07 2.82
N SER A 17 4.26 0.85 3.73
CA SER A 17 2.83 0.79 4.08
C SER A 17 1.98 1.18 2.88
N LEU A 18 2.37 2.22 2.17
CA LEU A 18 1.65 2.68 0.97
C LEU A 18 1.67 1.60 -0.11
N SER A 19 2.81 0.96 -0.32
CA SER A 19 2.95 -0.12 -1.30
C SER A 19 2.05 -1.30 -0.93
N SER A 20 2.01 -1.68 0.33
CA SER A 20 1.17 -2.76 0.83
C SER A 20 -0.31 -2.42 0.67
N ASP A 21 -0.71 -1.20 1.00
CA ASP A 21 -2.09 -0.73 0.86
C ASP A 21 -2.50 -0.70 -0.60
N SER A 22 -1.60 -0.28 -1.49
CA SER A 22 -1.85 -0.22 -2.93
C SER A 22 -2.09 -1.61 -3.50
N THR A 23 -1.29 -2.59 -3.07
CA THR A 23 -1.46 -3.99 -3.49
C THR A 23 -2.79 -4.54 -3.00
N ARG A 24 -3.15 -4.27 -1.74
CA ARG A 24 -4.41 -4.72 -1.18
C ARG A 24 -5.59 -4.09 -1.91
N LEU A 25 -5.48 -2.80 -2.23
CA LEU A 25 -6.53 -2.11 -2.96
C LEU A 25 -6.75 -2.74 -4.34
N LYS A 26 -5.67 -3.08 -5.04
CA LYS A 26 -5.76 -3.75 -6.33
C LYS A 26 -6.48 -5.09 -6.22
N VAL A 27 -6.19 -5.86 -5.18
CA VAL A 27 -6.85 -7.14 -4.93
C VAL A 27 -8.34 -6.93 -4.66
N GLU A 28 -8.69 -5.95 -3.82
CA GLU A 28 -10.09 -5.66 -3.50
C GLU A 28 -10.87 -5.19 -4.71
N VAL A 29 -10.28 -4.33 -5.54
CA VAL A 29 -10.90 -3.88 -6.79
C VAL A 29 -11.11 -5.06 -7.73
N SER A 30 -10.13 -5.94 -7.84
CA SER A 30 -10.22 -7.13 -8.68
C SER A 30 -11.36 -8.04 -8.23
N LYS A 31 -11.49 -8.25 -6.92
CA LYS A 31 -12.58 -9.04 -6.35
C LYS A 31 -13.94 -8.42 -6.66
N PHE A 32 -14.04 -7.11 -6.52
CA PHE A 32 -15.27 -6.39 -6.81
C PHE A 32 -15.67 -6.53 -8.27
N LEU A 33 -14.71 -6.34 -9.17
CA LEU A 33 -14.97 -6.45 -10.61
C LEU A 33 -15.38 -7.87 -10.99
N ASN A 34 -14.75 -8.86 -10.39
CA ASN A 34 -15.13 -10.25 -10.63
C ASN A 34 -16.54 -10.54 -10.13
N ALA A 35 -16.91 -10.02 -8.98
CA ALA A 35 -18.26 -10.18 -8.42
C ALA A 35 -19.30 -9.54 -9.33
N VAL A 36 -19.03 -8.33 -9.83
CA VAL A 36 -19.93 -7.64 -10.75
C VAL A 36 -20.06 -8.40 -12.05
N ARG A 37 -18.94 -8.93 -12.57
CA ARG A 37 -18.93 -9.67 -13.83
C ARG A 37 -19.66 -11.00 -13.71
N ALA A 38 -19.58 -11.64 -12.55
CA ALA A 38 -20.24 -12.91 -12.29
C ALA A 38 -21.75 -12.74 -12.06
N ALA A 39 -22.15 -11.56 -11.65
CA ALA A 39 -23.55 -11.23 -11.47
C ALA A 39 -24.18 -10.90 -12.82
#